data_3a6a9521909b845a8219bcdf7fd859ca
#
_entry.id   3a6a9521909b845a8219bcdf7fd859ca
#
_cell.length_a   1.000
_cell.length_b   1.000
_cell.length_c   1.000
_cell.angle_alpha   90.00
_cell.angle_beta   90.00
_cell.angle_gamma   90.00
#
_symmetry.space_group_name_H-M   'P 1'
#
loop_
_entity.id
_entity.type
_entity.pdbx_description
1 polymer ?
#
loop_
_entity_poly.entity_id
_entity_poly.type
_entity_poly.pdbx_seq_one_letter_code
_entity_poly.pdbx_strand_id
1 'polypeptide(L)'
;LIISGMASIMVMTLSMKGEGMALPLSLNLILFILATPVQFYCGKQFYRGAINGIRHGYADMNTLIAVGTSAAYLYSTVATFFPSWIRMADEKVAVYFDTSVMIIALVLLGRWMESRAKLRASNAIKKLMQLQPRTAKVERQGEEVEISISELVVGDRVWVRPGEQIPVDGKIFEGNSSIDESMLTGESVPLEKNVSDDVFGASINKT
;
A
#
# COMPACT_ATOMS: atom_id res chain seq x y z
N LEU A 1 -1.96 -11.14 8.16
CA LEU A 1 -3.20 -11.32 7.43
C LEU A 1 -3.59 -12.80 7.33
N ILE A 2 -2.74 -13.68 6.81
CA ILE A 2 -3.05 -15.12 6.64
C ILE A 2 -3.38 -15.75 7.99
N ILE A 3 -2.56 -15.51 9.03
CA ILE A 3 -2.78 -16.03 10.38
C ILE A 3 -4.10 -15.51 10.97
N SER A 4 -4.40 -14.21 10.83
CA SER A 4 -5.64 -13.66 11.35
C SER A 4 -6.87 -14.18 10.58
N GLY A 5 -6.77 -14.36 9.27
CA GLY A 5 -7.84 -14.93 8.45
C GLY A 5 -8.15 -16.39 8.79
N MET A 6 -7.12 -17.23 8.91
CA MET A 6 -7.29 -18.64 9.30
C MET A 6 -7.86 -18.77 10.72
N ALA A 7 -7.34 -17.99 11.67
CA ALA A 7 -7.85 -17.98 13.04
C ALA A 7 -9.30 -17.49 13.10
N SER A 8 -9.66 -16.47 12.30
CA SER A 8 -11.03 -15.96 12.22
C SER A 8 -12.00 -17.01 11.71
N ILE A 9 -11.67 -17.71 10.62
CA ILE A 9 -12.50 -18.80 10.08
C ILE A 9 -12.65 -19.93 11.10
N MET A 10 -11.56 -20.29 11.77
CA MET A 10 -11.57 -21.36 12.77
C MET A 10 -12.42 -20.98 14.00
N VAL A 11 -12.28 -19.76 14.53
CA VAL A 11 -13.08 -19.26 15.66
C VAL A 11 -14.55 -19.18 15.26
N MET A 12 -14.86 -18.67 14.07
CA MET A 12 -16.24 -18.56 13.57
C MET A 12 -16.90 -19.92 13.39
N THR A 13 -16.22 -20.91 12.81
CA THR A 13 -16.78 -22.27 12.62
C THR A 13 -17.01 -22.99 13.95
N LEU A 14 -16.15 -22.75 14.94
CA LEU A 14 -16.30 -23.28 16.29
C LEU A 14 -17.45 -22.59 17.04
N SER A 15 -17.61 -21.27 16.91
CA SER A 15 -18.69 -20.49 17.51
C SER A 15 -20.04 -20.91 16.95
N MET A 16 -20.19 -21.04 15.63
CA MET A 16 -21.43 -21.47 14.98
C MET A 16 -21.90 -22.86 15.39
N LYS A 17 -21.00 -23.79 15.68
CA LYS A 17 -21.35 -25.12 16.19
C LYS A 17 -21.96 -25.07 17.61
N GLY A 18 -21.77 -23.97 18.31
CA GLY A 18 -22.26 -23.76 19.66
C GLY A 18 -23.55 -22.93 19.76
N GLU A 19 -24.04 -22.38 18.66
CA GLU A 19 -25.30 -21.64 18.64
C GLU A 19 -26.47 -22.57 19.03
N GLY A 20 -27.06 -22.30 20.17
CA GLY A 20 -28.19 -23.08 20.72
C GLY A 20 -27.87 -23.98 21.93
N MET A 21 -26.60 -24.24 22.23
CA MET A 21 -26.19 -24.95 23.45
C MET A 21 -25.24 -24.07 24.25
N ALA A 22 -25.38 -24.04 25.58
CA ALA A 22 -24.37 -23.41 26.42
C ALA A 22 -23.02 -24.06 26.06
N LEU A 23 -22.10 -23.31 25.45
CA LEU A 23 -20.78 -23.82 25.04
C LEU A 23 -20.10 -24.42 26.27
N PRO A 24 -19.67 -25.68 26.26
CA PRO A 24 -18.93 -26.25 27.36
C PRO A 24 -17.72 -25.39 27.67
N LEU A 25 -17.37 -25.25 28.93
CA LEU A 25 -16.22 -24.42 29.38
C LEU A 25 -14.96 -24.71 28.58
N SER A 26 -14.76 -25.95 28.15
CA SER A 26 -13.66 -26.38 27.29
C SER A 26 -13.65 -25.68 25.93
N LEU A 27 -14.80 -25.41 25.33
CA LEU A 27 -14.88 -24.74 24.02
C LEU A 27 -14.64 -23.23 24.15
N ASN A 28 -15.17 -22.59 25.21
CA ASN A 28 -14.87 -21.18 25.50
C ASN A 28 -13.36 -20.95 25.76
N LEU A 29 -12.68 -21.89 26.41
CA LEU A 29 -11.24 -21.84 26.60
C LEU A 29 -10.46 -21.98 25.28
N ILE A 30 -10.91 -22.83 24.38
CA ILE A 30 -10.32 -22.95 23.04
C ILE A 30 -10.50 -21.64 22.25
N LEU A 31 -11.69 -21.05 22.27
CA LEU A 31 -11.98 -19.76 21.64
C LEU A 31 -11.09 -18.66 22.22
N PHE A 32 -10.94 -18.60 23.54
CA PHE A 32 -10.04 -17.66 24.22
C PHE A 32 -8.59 -17.82 23.77
N ILE A 33 -8.06 -19.05 23.74
CA ILE A 33 -6.67 -19.33 23.32
C ILE A 33 -6.44 -18.94 21.86
N LEU A 34 -7.41 -19.17 20.98
CA LEU A 34 -7.32 -18.81 19.55
C LEU A 34 -7.49 -17.31 19.32
N ALA A 35 -8.36 -16.63 20.09
CA ALA A 35 -8.61 -15.20 19.93
C ALA A 35 -7.47 -14.34 20.50
N THR A 36 -6.80 -14.79 21.56
CA THR A 36 -5.74 -14.02 22.24
C THR A 36 -4.61 -13.59 21.31
N PRO A 37 -3.95 -14.47 20.52
CA PRO A 37 -2.91 -14.04 19.59
C PRO A 37 -3.42 -13.11 18.49
N VAL A 38 -4.67 -13.27 18.03
CA VAL A 38 -5.23 -12.35 17.04
C VAL A 38 -5.45 -10.98 17.68
N GLN A 39 -6.02 -10.92 18.88
CA GLN A 39 -6.27 -9.67 19.58
C GLN A 39 -5.00 -8.87 19.84
N PHE A 40 -3.95 -9.49 20.37
CA PHE A 40 -2.75 -8.77 20.80
C PHE A 40 -1.64 -8.71 19.74
N TYR A 41 -1.45 -9.74 18.95
CA TYR A 41 -0.40 -9.74 17.92
C TYR A 41 -0.89 -9.12 16.60
N CYS A 42 -2.00 -9.59 16.05
CA CYS A 42 -2.55 -9.02 14.81
C CYS A 42 -3.17 -7.63 15.05
N GLY A 43 -3.80 -7.42 16.22
CA GLY A 43 -4.38 -6.14 16.65
C GLY A 43 -3.38 -5.08 17.09
N LYS A 44 -2.09 -5.42 17.29
CA LYS A 44 -1.05 -4.51 17.82
C LYS A 44 -1.00 -3.13 17.16
N GLN A 45 -1.20 -3.09 15.83
CA GLN A 45 -1.20 -1.83 15.08
C GLN A 45 -2.34 -0.88 15.50
N PHE A 46 -3.52 -1.43 15.82
CA PHE A 46 -4.67 -0.65 16.27
C PHE A 46 -4.43 -0.07 17.65
N TYR A 47 -3.87 -0.86 18.56
CA TYR A 47 -3.49 -0.38 19.89
C TYR A 47 -2.44 0.72 19.85
N ARG A 48 -1.41 0.56 19.00
CA ARG A 48 -0.39 1.59 18.82
C ARG A 48 -0.98 2.88 18.24
N GLY A 49 -1.86 2.75 17.23
CA GLY A 49 -2.55 3.89 16.63
C GLY A 49 -3.43 4.60 17.66
N ALA A 50 -4.23 3.85 18.42
CA ALA A 50 -5.09 4.38 19.48
C ALA A 50 -4.31 5.14 20.56
N ILE A 51 -3.21 4.56 21.07
CA ILE A 51 -2.37 5.20 22.08
C ILE A 51 -1.77 6.50 21.53
N ASN A 52 -1.29 6.48 20.29
CA ASN A 52 -0.76 7.70 19.66
C ASN A 52 -1.83 8.76 19.45
N GLY A 53 -3.02 8.36 18.99
CA GLY A 53 -4.16 9.27 18.84
C GLY A 53 -4.54 9.93 20.16
N ILE A 54 -4.72 9.15 21.20
CA ILE A 54 -5.07 9.66 22.56
C ILE A 54 -4.00 10.61 23.09
N ARG A 55 -2.71 10.31 22.89
CA ARG A 55 -1.60 11.17 23.32
C ARG A 55 -1.59 12.53 22.62
N HIS A 56 -2.11 12.60 21.40
CA HIS A 56 -2.19 13.84 20.61
C HIS A 56 -3.60 14.47 20.63
N GLY A 57 -4.50 13.98 21.49
CA GLY A 57 -5.83 14.54 21.71
C GLY A 57 -6.85 14.28 20.59
N TYR A 58 -6.62 13.26 19.74
CA TYR A 58 -7.59 12.86 18.72
C TYR A 58 -7.91 11.37 18.78
N ALA A 59 -9.12 11.01 18.34
CA ALA A 59 -9.56 9.63 18.16
C ALA A 59 -9.71 9.35 16.67
N ASP A 60 -9.15 8.23 16.22
CA ASP A 60 -9.19 7.77 14.85
C ASP A 60 -9.87 6.38 14.73
N MET A 61 -9.91 5.85 13.51
CA MET A 61 -10.43 4.51 13.24
C MET A 61 -9.69 3.45 14.08
N ASN A 62 -8.40 3.61 14.36
CA ASN A 62 -7.64 2.66 15.18
C ASN A 62 -8.14 2.65 16.62
N THR A 63 -8.49 3.83 17.16
CA THR A 63 -9.05 3.99 18.51
C THR A 63 -10.37 3.27 18.61
N LEU A 64 -11.27 3.46 17.62
CA LEU A 64 -12.57 2.80 17.60
C LEU A 64 -12.44 1.28 17.55
N ILE A 65 -11.57 0.75 16.69
CA ILE A 65 -11.32 -0.69 16.57
C ILE A 65 -10.72 -1.24 17.86
N ALA A 66 -9.70 -0.57 18.42
CA ALA A 66 -9.04 -1.01 19.64
C ALA A 66 -10.03 -1.08 20.82
N VAL A 67 -10.85 -0.05 21.00
CA VAL A 67 -11.86 -0.02 22.08
C VAL A 67 -12.94 -1.07 21.87
N GLY A 68 -13.54 -1.14 20.66
CA GLY A 68 -14.62 -2.07 20.37
C GLY A 68 -14.20 -3.54 20.48
N THR A 69 -13.05 -3.90 19.88
CA THR A 69 -12.55 -5.28 19.97
C THR A 69 -12.09 -5.65 21.39
N SER A 70 -11.51 -4.70 22.13
CA SER A 70 -11.15 -4.92 23.54
C SER A 70 -12.37 -5.12 24.41
N ALA A 71 -13.44 -4.36 24.22
CA ALA A 71 -14.69 -4.51 24.97
C ALA A 71 -15.28 -5.91 24.74
N ALA A 72 -15.40 -6.36 23.49
CA ALA A 72 -15.89 -7.69 23.14
C ALA A 72 -15.01 -8.81 23.73
N TYR A 73 -13.69 -8.66 23.63
CA TYR A 73 -12.72 -9.63 24.14
C TYR A 73 -12.73 -9.70 25.68
N LEU A 74 -12.73 -8.57 26.37
CA LEU A 74 -12.75 -8.51 27.84
C LEU A 74 -14.06 -9.05 28.38
N TYR A 75 -15.20 -8.66 27.81
CA TYR A 75 -16.50 -9.21 28.18
C TYR A 75 -16.51 -10.74 28.08
N SER A 76 -16.05 -11.28 26.94
CA SER A 76 -16.00 -12.72 26.70
C SER A 76 -15.03 -13.44 27.63
N THR A 77 -13.93 -12.79 28.01
CA THR A 77 -12.99 -13.32 29.00
C THR A 77 -13.65 -13.41 30.37
N VAL A 78 -14.32 -12.35 30.84
CA VAL A 78 -15.04 -12.36 32.10
C VAL A 78 -16.20 -13.39 32.07
N ALA A 79 -16.92 -13.47 30.97
CA ALA A 79 -17.99 -14.46 30.75
C ALA A 79 -17.48 -15.92 30.85
N THR A 80 -16.25 -16.15 30.39
CA THR A 80 -15.61 -17.49 30.41
C THR A 80 -15.11 -17.88 31.81
N PHE A 81 -14.42 -16.97 32.51
CA PHE A 81 -13.72 -17.27 33.75
C PHE A 81 -14.59 -16.99 35.01
N PHE A 82 -15.51 -16.00 34.91
CA PHE A 82 -16.40 -15.57 36.02
C PHE A 82 -17.86 -15.50 35.57
N PRO A 83 -18.46 -16.62 35.12
CA PRO A 83 -19.84 -16.63 34.62
C PRO A 83 -20.86 -16.18 35.65
N SER A 84 -20.56 -16.36 36.94
CA SER A 84 -21.43 -15.93 38.02
C SER A 84 -21.61 -14.42 38.15
N TRP A 85 -20.68 -13.62 37.63
CA TRP A 85 -20.77 -12.15 37.69
C TRP A 85 -21.68 -11.58 36.62
N ILE A 86 -21.88 -12.33 35.51
CA ILE A 86 -22.67 -11.87 34.36
C ILE A 86 -24.05 -12.52 34.34
N ARG A 87 -24.24 -13.68 35.00
CA ARG A 87 -25.54 -14.33 35.07
C ARG A 87 -26.54 -13.47 35.82
N MET A 88 -27.44 -12.85 35.09
CA MET A 88 -28.73 -12.39 35.58
C MET A 88 -29.75 -13.48 35.26
N ALA A 89 -30.26 -14.18 36.29
CA ALA A 89 -31.37 -15.14 36.25
C ALA A 89 -31.49 -15.97 34.94
N ASP A 90 -31.05 -17.22 34.94
CA ASP A 90 -31.28 -18.29 33.93
C ASP A 90 -30.91 -18.00 32.45
N GLU A 91 -30.28 -16.86 32.12
CA GLU A 91 -29.86 -16.57 30.77
C GLU A 91 -28.49 -17.19 30.45
N LYS A 92 -28.38 -17.74 29.23
CA LYS A 92 -27.12 -18.26 28.69
C LYS A 92 -26.16 -17.11 28.43
N VAL A 93 -24.98 -17.15 29.02
CA VAL A 93 -23.95 -16.13 28.83
C VAL A 93 -23.31 -16.32 27.45
N ALA A 94 -23.57 -15.42 26.52
CA ALA A 94 -22.96 -15.39 25.21
C ALA A 94 -21.50 -14.90 25.29
N VAL A 95 -20.62 -15.42 24.42
CA VAL A 95 -19.24 -14.95 24.25
C VAL A 95 -19.08 -14.36 22.84
N TYR A 96 -18.26 -13.33 22.71
CA TYR A 96 -18.06 -12.53 21.49
C TYR A 96 -16.58 -12.56 21.02
N PHE A 97 -15.87 -13.66 21.25
CA PHE A 97 -14.49 -13.82 20.76
C PHE A 97 -14.43 -13.81 19.23
N ASP A 98 -15.43 -14.43 18.57
CA ASP A 98 -15.60 -14.45 17.13
C ASP A 98 -15.76 -13.05 16.55
N THR A 99 -16.61 -12.23 17.14
CA THR A 99 -16.85 -10.84 16.74
C THR A 99 -15.56 -10.02 16.82
N SER A 100 -14.80 -10.12 17.91
CA SER A 100 -13.53 -9.42 18.09
C SER A 100 -12.51 -9.82 17.01
N VAL A 101 -12.33 -11.14 16.81
CA VAL A 101 -11.36 -11.67 15.82
C VAL A 101 -11.80 -11.32 14.39
N MET A 102 -13.10 -11.38 14.09
CA MET A 102 -13.64 -11.08 12.77
C MET A 102 -13.45 -9.61 12.41
N ILE A 103 -13.69 -8.68 13.32
CA ILE A 103 -13.46 -7.24 13.10
C ILE A 103 -11.99 -7.01 12.77
N ILE A 104 -11.05 -7.56 13.54
CA ILE A 104 -9.62 -7.42 13.29
C ILE A 104 -9.25 -7.98 11.91
N ALA A 105 -9.73 -9.17 11.56
CA ALA A 105 -9.43 -9.82 10.29
C ALA A 105 -9.96 -9.03 9.09
N LEU A 106 -11.20 -8.54 9.15
CA LEU A 106 -11.81 -7.76 8.07
C LEU A 106 -11.12 -6.40 7.88
N VAL A 107 -10.77 -5.72 8.96
CA VAL A 107 -10.03 -4.44 8.85
C VAL A 107 -8.63 -4.65 8.30
N LEU A 108 -7.94 -5.72 8.70
CA LEU A 108 -6.64 -6.07 8.13
C LEU A 108 -6.73 -6.42 6.64
N LEU A 109 -7.78 -7.12 6.22
CA LEU A 109 -8.05 -7.41 4.82
C LEU A 109 -8.28 -6.11 4.03
N GLY A 110 -9.10 -5.21 4.55
CA GLY A 110 -9.36 -3.90 3.93
C GLY A 110 -8.07 -3.08 3.74
N ARG A 111 -7.23 -3.00 4.76
CA ARG A 111 -5.92 -2.31 4.68
C ARG A 111 -4.96 -2.96 3.68
N TRP A 112 -4.97 -4.27 3.58
CA TRP A 112 -4.17 -4.97 2.60
C TRP A 112 -4.63 -4.67 1.16
N MET A 113 -5.96 -4.66 0.92
CA MET A 113 -6.52 -4.29 -0.38
C MET A 113 -6.19 -2.83 -0.75
N GLU A 114 -6.33 -1.90 0.20
CA GLU A 114 -5.95 -0.50 0.03
C GLU A 114 -4.46 -0.35 -0.31
N SER A 115 -3.58 -1.02 0.43
CA SER A 115 -2.14 -1.00 0.16
C SER A 115 -1.80 -1.52 -1.24
N ARG A 116 -2.45 -2.61 -1.67
CA ARG A 116 -2.28 -3.13 -3.04
C ARG A 116 -2.76 -2.18 -4.12
N ALA A 117 -3.89 -1.50 -3.90
CA ALA A 117 -4.40 -0.52 -4.84
C ALA A 117 -3.42 0.67 -4.99
N LYS A 118 -2.90 1.19 -3.88
CA LYS A 118 -1.88 2.26 -3.88
C LYS A 118 -0.60 1.85 -4.59
N LEU A 119 -0.12 0.62 -4.39
CA LEU A 119 1.08 0.11 -5.07
C LEU A 119 0.89 0.00 -6.59
N ARG A 120 -0.30 -0.39 -7.06
CA ARG A 120 -0.59 -0.44 -8.51
C ARG A 120 -0.55 0.95 -9.14
N ALA A 121 -1.13 1.95 -8.49
CA ALA A 121 -1.10 3.35 -8.96
C ALA A 121 0.35 3.89 -9.00
N SER A 122 1.14 3.65 -7.95
CA SER A 122 2.54 4.07 -7.90
C SER A 122 3.41 3.39 -8.97
N ASN A 123 3.15 2.12 -9.28
CA ASN A 123 3.90 1.41 -10.31
C ASN A 123 3.58 1.91 -11.72
N ALA A 124 2.36 2.40 -11.98
CA ALA A 124 2.01 3.04 -13.25
C ALA A 124 2.84 4.33 -13.45
N ILE A 125 2.94 5.16 -12.42
CA ILE A 125 3.77 6.37 -12.45
C ILE A 125 5.26 6.03 -12.64
N LYS A 126 5.78 5.02 -11.93
CA LYS A 126 7.17 4.57 -12.09
C LYS A 126 7.46 4.06 -13.50
N LYS A 127 6.53 3.39 -14.17
CA LYS A 127 6.70 2.97 -15.56
C LYS A 127 6.84 4.16 -16.50
N LEU A 128 6.09 5.24 -16.28
CA LEU A 128 6.24 6.47 -17.07
C LEU A 128 7.61 7.13 -16.82
N MET A 129 8.10 7.14 -15.57
CA MET A 129 9.44 7.67 -15.25
C MET A 129 10.59 6.79 -15.80
N GLN A 130 10.37 5.49 -16.03
CA GLN A 130 11.35 4.58 -16.62
C GLN A 130 11.50 4.75 -18.14
N LEU A 131 10.67 5.58 -18.78
CA LEU A 131 10.82 5.92 -20.19
C LEU A 131 12.00 6.87 -20.44
N GLN A 132 12.56 7.55 -19.43
CA GLN A 132 13.81 8.31 -19.60
C GLN A 132 15.00 7.36 -19.82
N PRO A 133 15.82 7.59 -20.86
CA PRO A 133 17.05 6.84 -21.07
C PRO A 133 17.96 7.01 -19.84
N ARG A 134 18.76 6.01 -19.53
CA ARG A 134 19.68 6.06 -18.38
C ARG A 134 21.07 6.55 -18.78
N THR A 135 21.38 6.52 -20.06
CA THR A 135 22.65 6.91 -20.66
C THR A 135 22.42 7.92 -21.77
N ALA A 136 23.41 8.70 -22.07
CA ALA A 136 23.45 9.65 -23.17
C ALA A 136 24.78 9.54 -23.89
N LYS A 137 24.77 9.73 -25.22
CA LYS A 137 25.99 9.79 -26.05
C LYS A 137 26.41 11.23 -26.16
N VAL A 138 27.56 11.55 -25.59
CA VAL A 138 28.10 12.90 -25.57
C VAL A 138 29.37 12.98 -26.39
N GLU A 139 29.61 14.14 -27.01
CA GLU A 139 30.88 14.45 -27.67
C GLU A 139 31.90 14.97 -26.65
N ARG A 140 32.94 14.21 -26.38
CA ARG A 140 34.07 14.64 -25.55
C ARG A 140 35.38 14.44 -26.30
N GLN A 141 36.15 15.50 -26.48
CA GLN A 141 37.44 15.50 -27.17
C GLN A 141 37.36 15.02 -28.64
N GLY A 142 36.19 15.21 -29.29
CA GLY A 142 35.99 14.78 -30.68
C GLY A 142 35.55 13.31 -30.83
N GLU A 143 35.33 12.58 -29.72
CA GLU A 143 34.84 11.21 -29.73
C GLU A 143 33.47 11.13 -29.09
N GLU A 144 32.62 10.22 -29.62
CA GLU A 144 31.31 9.91 -29.03
C GLU A 144 31.51 8.94 -27.87
N VAL A 145 31.17 9.37 -26.67
CA VAL A 145 31.27 8.58 -25.41
C VAL A 145 29.91 8.42 -24.78
N GLU A 146 29.55 7.20 -24.44
CA GLU A 146 28.31 6.93 -23.68
C GLU A 146 28.54 7.12 -22.19
N ILE A 147 27.80 8.04 -21.57
CA ILE A 147 27.86 8.34 -20.13
C ILE A 147 26.52 8.21 -19.47
N SER A 148 26.49 8.08 -18.13
CA SER A 148 25.25 8.16 -17.36
C SER A 148 24.65 9.56 -17.44
N ILE A 149 23.31 9.67 -17.49
CA ILE A 149 22.63 10.98 -17.45
C ILE A 149 23.02 11.79 -16.22
N SER A 150 23.33 11.13 -15.10
CA SER A 150 23.79 11.81 -13.87
C SER A 150 25.15 12.50 -14.00
N GLU A 151 25.92 12.19 -15.04
CA GLU A 151 27.23 12.78 -15.32
C GLU A 151 27.18 13.87 -16.40
N LEU A 152 25.98 14.14 -16.97
CA LEU A 152 25.76 15.23 -17.91
C LEU A 152 25.86 16.57 -17.18
N VAL A 153 26.59 17.50 -17.80
CA VAL A 153 26.71 18.88 -17.35
C VAL A 153 26.21 19.85 -18.41
N VAL A 154 25.76 21.03 -17.96
CA VAL A 154 25.31 22.08 -18.86
C VAL A 154 26.44 22.49 -19.78
N GLY A 155 26.20 22.42 -21.09
CA GLY A 155 27.17 22.69 -22.15
C GLY A 155 27.70 21.45 -22.85
N ASP A 156 27.37 20.24 -22.37
CA ASP A 156 27.66 19.00 -23.08
C ASP A 156 26.88 18.94 -24.41
N ARG A 157 27.50 18.47 -25.48
CA ARG A 157 26.85 18.16 -26.76
C ARG A 157 26.40 16.71 -26.76
N VAL A 158 25.12 16.49 -26.94
CA VAL A 158 24.49 15.14 -26.90
C VAL A 158 24.07 14.75 -28.32
N TRP A 159 24.46 13.57 -28.73
CA TRP A 159 24.00 12.97 -29.98
C TRP A 159 22.71 12.20 -29.76
N VAL A 160 21.66 12.52 -30.53
CA VAL A 160 20.37 11.82 -30.51
C VAL A 160 20.03 11.38 -31.92
N ARG A 161 20.09 10.08 -32.18
CA ARG A 161 19.82 9.51 -33.49
C ARG A 161 18.32 9.32 -33.73
N PRO A 162 17.86 9.17 -34.98
CA PRO A 162 16.50 8.79 -35.29
C PRO A 162 16.06 7.55 -34.52
N GLY A 163 14.88 7.63 -33.87
CA GLY A 163 14.32 6.59 -33.00
C GLY A 163 14.82 6.62 -31.56
N GLU A 164 15.85 7.40 -31.24
CA GLU A 164 16.33 7.55 -29.85
C GLU A 164 15.53 8.62 -29.10
N GLN A 165 15.49 8.46 -27.78
CA GLN A 165 14.91 9.45 -26.88
C GLN A 165 15.91 10.54 -26.52
N ILE A 166 15.41 11.77 -26.41
CA ILE A 166 16.18 12.92 -25.93
C ILE A 166 16.39 12.71 -24.42
N PRO A 167 17.64 12.66 -23.94
CA PRO A 167 17.94 12.29 -22.57
C PRO A 167 17.62 13.39 -21.53
N VAL A 168 17.83 14.65 -21.89
CA VAL A 168 17.62 15.84 -21.03
C VAL A 168 17.11 17.00 -21.86
N ASP A 169 16.56 18.01 -21.17
CA ASP A 169 16.15 19.26 -21.81
C ASP A 169 17.37 19.98 -22.40
N GLY A 170 17.21 20.59 -23.59
CA GLY A 170 18.28 21.26 -24.26
C GLY A 170 17.84 22.07 -25.45
N LYS A 171 18.82 22.51 -26.24
CA LYS A 171 18.63 23.21 -27.53
C LYS A 171 19.33 22.45 -28.66
N ILE A 172 18.71 22.46 -29.83
CA ILE A 172 19.33 21.89 -31.01
C ILE A 172 20.51 22.76 -31.39
N PHE A 173 21.73 22.15 -31.40
CA PHE A 173 22.95 22.81 -31.78
C PHE A 173 23.21 22.67 -33.29
N GLU A 174 22.89 21.51 -33.86
CA GLU A 174 23.13 21.17 -35.27
C GLU A 174 22.07 20.17 -35.77
N GLY A 175 21.72 20.30 -37.04
CA GLY A 175 20.73 19.44 -37.68
C GLY A 175 19.30 19.96 -37.57
N ASN A 176 18.37 19.17 -38.09
CA ASN A 176 16.92 19.35 -37.97
C ASN A 176 16.27 17.99 -37.86
N SER A 177 15.15 17.93 -37.16
CA SER A 177 14.41 16.68 -36.99
C SER A 177 12.94 16.92 -36.64
N SER A 178 12.13 15.90 -36.87
CA SER A 178 10.78 15.82 -36.42
C SER A 178 10.74 15.13 -35.05
N ILE A 179 10.29 15.83 -34.01
CA ILE A 179 10.31 15.38 -32.62
C ILE A 179 8.89 15.11 -32.13
N ASP A 180 8.71 13.93 -31.56
CA ASP A 180 7.46 13.53 -30.92
C ASP A 180 7.47 13.96 -29.45
N GLU A 181 6.73 15.01 -29.14
CA GLU A 181 6.55 15.58 -27.80
C GLU A 181 5.21 15.16 -27.16
N SER A 182 4.54 14.13 -27.70
CA SER A 182 3.20 13.70 -27.24
C SER A 182 3.13 13.32 -25.77
N MET A 183 4.25 12.88 -25.18
CA MET A 183 4.34 12.59 -23.75
C MET A 183 4.19 13.82 -22.85
N LEU A 184 4.48 15.02 -23.39
CA LEU A 184 4.38 16.30 -22.67
C LEU A 184 3.13 17.08 -23.05
N THR A 185 2.86 17.19 -24.36
CA THR A 185 1.79 18.03 -24.92
C THR A 185 0.46 17.28 -25.04
N GLY A 186 0.50 15.94 -25.12
CA GLY A 186 -0.65 15.08 -25.43
C GLY A 186 -1.05 15.09 -26.93
N GLU A 187 -0.35 15.87 -27.78
CA GLU A 187 -0.60 15.92 -29.20
C GLU A 187 0.23 14.87 -29.95
N SER A 188 -0.41 14.05 -30.76
CA SER A 188 0.24 12.93 -31.45
C SER A 188 1.00 13.32 -32.72
N VAL A 189 0.97 14.60 -33.12
CA VAL A 189 1.63 15.08 -34.35
C VAL A 189 3.05 15.50 -33.97
N PRO A 190 4.11 14.88 -34.59
CA PRO A 190 5.48 15.31 -34.36
C PRO A 190 5.71 16.74 -34.87
N LEU A 191 6.51 17.49 -34.13
CA LEU A 191 6.84 18.89 -34.43
C LEU A 191 8.22 18.95 -35.13
N GLU A 192 8.32 19.69 -36.22
CA GLU A 192 9.59 19.99 -36.87
C GLU A 192 10.38 20.96 -35.99
N LYS A 193 11.60 20.62 -35.67
CA LYS A 193 12.52 21.43 -34.87
C LYS A 193 13.81 21.68 -35.62
N ASN A 194 14.27 22.92 -35.53
CA ASN A 194 15.46 23.42 -36.20
C ASN A 194 16.55 23.85 -35.19
N VAL A 195 17.70 24.25 -35.68
CA VAL A 195 18.76 24.78 -34.86
C VAL A 195 18.28 25.94 -33.99
N SER A 196 18.64 25.95 -32.74
CA SER A 196 18.25 26.86 -31.66
C SER A 196 16.87 26.61 -31.03
N ASP A 197 16.06 25.69 -31.55
CA ASP A 197 14.77 25.31 -30.93
C ASP A 197 15.01 24.50 -29.65
N ASP A 198 14.09 24.70 -28.68
CA ASP A 198 14.08 23.95 -27.43
C ASP A 198 13.56 22.52 -27.67
N VAL A 199 14.21 21.56 -27.03
CA VAL A 199 13.82 20.16 -27.00
C VAL A 199 13.72 19.67 -25.56
N PHE A 200 12.80 18.75 -25.31
CA PHE A 200 12.50 18.28 -23.96
C PHE A 200 12.93 16.83 -23.77
N GLY A 201 13.45 16.53 -22.59
CA GLY A 201 13.79 15.17 -22.17
C GLY A 201 12.60 14.24 -22.26
N ALA A 202 12.83 12.98 -22.61
CA ALA A 202 11.84 11.93 -22.88
C ALA A 202 11.06 12.06 -24.20
N SER A 203 11.21 13.14 -24.98
CA SER A 203 10.72 13.23 -26.36
C SER A 203 11.48 12.29 -27.29
N ILE A 204 10.88 11.87 -28.39
CA ILE A 204 11.48 10.91 -29.33
C ILE A 204 11.85 11.63 -30.63
N ASN A 205 13.12 11.45 -31.04
CA ASN A 205 13.59 11.89 -32.35
C ASN A 205 13.07 10.94 -33.43
N LYS A 206 12.33 11.43 -34.43
CA LYS A 206 11.68 10.59 -35.46
C LYS A 206 12.45 10.51 -36.77
N THR A 207 13.21 11.54 -37.17
CA THR A 207 13.91 11.60 -38.48
C THR A 207 15.34 11.95 -38.35
#